data_87532d6db96bbde7103826a5e1e76306
#
_entry.id   87532d6db96bbde7103826a5e1e76306
#
_cell.length_a   1.000
_cell.length_b   1.000
_cell.length_c   1.000
_cell.angle_alpha   90.00
_cell.angle_beta   90.00
_cell.angle_gamma   90.00
#
_symmetry.space_group_name_H-M   'P 1'
#
loop_
_entity.id
_entity.type
_entity.pdbx_description
1 polymer ?
#
loop_
_entity_poly.entity_id
_entity_poly.type
_entity_poly.pdbx_seq_one_letter_code
_entity_poly.pdbx_strand_id
1 'polypeptide(L)'
;IQTVELIKLTRGNTNSASAFSFSLDYNYLLSSIAGDNSVIVFDVDKKTGLLKKNFLLPISGEYPKDISVFPDDKHLAVINHESNSITFFKVDYEKKLLIMSSNAIKCNEPNSCIIVKVDD
;
A
#
# COMPACT_ATOMS: atom_id res chain seq x y z
N ILE A 1 -13.82 1.95 -19.13
CA ILE A 1 -13.66 2.05 -17.66
C ILE A 1 -13.52 0.64 -17.09
N GLN A 2 -12.49 0.44 -16.29
CA GLN A 2 -12.27 -0.83 -15.60
C GLN A 2 -12.74 -0.75 -14.16
N THR A 3 -13.48 -1.76 -13.71
CA THR A 3 -13.78 -1.98 -12.29
C THR A 3 -13.06 -3.23 -11.82
N VAL A 4 -12.33 -3.15 -10.71
CA VAL A 4 -11.59 -4.28 -10.13
C VAL A 4 -12.06 -4.52 -8.71
N GLU A 5 -12.55 -5.73 -8.44
CA GLU A 5 -12.85 -6.18 -7.08
C GLU A 5 -11.54 -6.43 -6.32
N LEU A 6 -11.34 -5.78 -5.19
CA LEU A 6 -10.09 -5.87 -4.42
C LEU A 6 -9.95 -7.21 -3.71
N ILE A 7 -10.96 -7.60 -2.97
CA ILE A 7 -11.02 -8.85 -2.21
C ILE A 7 -12.42 -9.46 -2.30
N LYS A 8 -12.49 -10.77 -2.26
CA LYS A 8 -13.77 -11.46 -2.10
C LYS A 8 -14.22 -11.32 -0.66
N LEU A 9 -15.32 -10.64 -0.46
CA LEU A 9 -15.95 -10.49 0.86
C LEU A 9 -16.56 -11.82 1.30
N THR A 10 -15.88 -12.49 2.20
CA THR A 10 -16.41 -13.69 2.85
C THR A 10 -16.93 -13.44 4.25
N ARG A 11 -16.75 -12.24 4.79
CA ARG A 11 -17.11 -11.88 6.16
C ARG A 11 -17.63 -10.45 6.14
N GLY A 12 -18.79 -10.17 6.68
CA GLY A 12 -19.50 -8.90 6.69
C GLY A 12 -18.76 -7.64 7.18
N ASN A 13 -17.49 -7.55 6.90
CA ASN A 13 -16.64 -6.39 7.20
C ASN A 13 -16.72 -5.39 6.06
N THR A 14 -16.80 -4.13 6.42
CA THR A 14 -16.70 -3.02 5.47
C THR A 14 -15.25 -2.83 5.07
N ASN A 15 -14.89 -3.26 3.87
CA ASN A 15 -13.58 -3.01 3.29
C ASN A 15 -13.68 -1.88 2.30
N SER A 16 -12.68 -1.00 2.30
CA SER A 16 -12.58 0.07 1.31
C SER A 16 -11.14 0.31 0.91
N ALA A 17 -10.92 0.58 -0.37
CA ALA A 17 -9.67 1.17 -0.82
C ALA A 17 -9.56 2.55 -0.18
N SER A 18 -8.49 2.81 0.55
CA SER A 18 -8.32 4.08 1.25
C SER A 18 -7.29 5.00 0.59
N ALA A 19 -6.27 4.44 -0.01
CA ALA A 19 -5.24 5.21 -0.71
C ALA A 19 -4.58 4.37 -1.79
N PHE A 20 -3.90 5.03 -2.71
CA PHE A 20 -3.06 4.36 -3.70
C PHE A 20 -1.78 5.15 -3.99
N SER A 21 -0.76 4.44 -4.43
CA SER A 21 0.52 5.00 -4.85
C SER A 21 1.08 4.20 -6.01
N PHE A 22 1.61 4.87 -7.01
CA PHE A 22 2.33 4.21 -8.09
C PHE A 22 3.78 3.93 -7.71
N SER A 23 4.35 2.83 -8.25
CA SER A 23 5.80 2.72 -8.35
C SER A 23 6.34 3.81 -9.27
N LEU A 24 7.62 4.18 -9.10
CA LEU A 24 8.21 5.29 -9.87
C LEU A 24 8.28 4.99 -11.38
N ASP A 25 8.44 3.74 -11.74
CA ASP A 25 8.45 3.29 -13.13
C ASP A 25 7.04 3.09 -13.72
N TYR A 26 6.00 3.30 -12.90
CA TYR A 26 4.59 3.06 -13.25
C TYR A 26 4.26 1.63 -13.68
N ASN A 27 5.09 0.65 -13.35
CA ASN A 27 4.79 -0.76 -13.61
C ASN A 27 3.76 -1.32 -12.64
N TYR A 28 3.65 -0.72 -11.45
CA TYR A 28 2.79 -1.18 -10.37
C TYR A 28 1.96 -0.06 -9.79
N LEU A 29 0.75 -0.40 -9.39
CA LEU A 29 -0.12 0.41 -8.53
C LEU A 29 -0.34 -0.35 -7.23
N LEU A 30 -0.09 0.33 -6.10
CA LEU A 30 -0.33 -0.21 -4.77
C LEU A 30 -1.55 0.49 -4.18
N SER A 31 -2.41 -0.25 -3.51
CA SER A 31 -3.56 0.31 -2.80
C SER A 31 -3.69 -0.28 -1.41
N SER A 32 -3.95 0.58 -0.43
CA SER A 32 -4.28 0.14 0.92
C SER A 32 -5.76 -0.19 1.04
N ILE A 33 -6.06 -1.23 1.80
CA ILE A 33 -7.43 -1.68 2.06
C ILE A 33 -7.70 -1.57 3.55
N ALA A 34 -8.46 -0.55 3.92
CA ALA A 34 -8.95 -0.38 5.28
C ALA A 34 -9.99 -1.45 5.60
N GLY A 35 -10.00 -1.92 6.84
CA GLY A 35 -10.86 -3.02 7.27
C GLY A 35 -10.22 -4.39 7.11
N ASP A 36 -9.53 -4.66 6.01
CA ASP A 36 -8.76 -5.90 5.79
C ASP A 36 -7.31 -5.79 6.30
N ASN A 37 -6.85 -4.59 6.55
CA ASN A 37 -5.47 -4.31 7.00
C ASN A 37 -4.41 -4.88 6.06
N SER A 38 -4.59 -4.62 4.78
CA SER A 38 -3.74 -5.16 3.72
C SER A 38 -3.36 -4.10 2.69
N VAL A 39 -2.36 -4.44 1.89
CA VAL A 39 -1.99 -3.73 0.66
C VAL A 39 -2.11 -4.70 -0.50
N ILE A 40 -2.80 -4.27 -1.55
CA ILE A 40 -2.86 -4.97 -2.82
C ILE A 40 -1.96 -4.28 -3.83
N VAL A 41 -1.27 -5.08 -4.63
CA VAL A 41 -0.42 -4.63 -5.73
C VAL A 41 -1.01 -5.09 -7.05
N PHE A 42 -1.10 -4.17 -7.98
CA PHE A 42 -1.53 -4.42 -9.35
C PHE A 42 -0.38 -4.24 -10.33
N ASP A 43 -0.33 -5.08 -11.35
CA ASP A 43 0.43 -4.79 -12.56
C ASP A 43 -0.34 -3.75 -13.38
N VAL A 44 0.38 -2.80 -13.96
CA VAL A 44 -0.18 -1.76 -14.82
C VAL A 44 0.23 -2.03 -16.26
N ASP A 45 -0.75 -2.23 -17.12
CA ASP A 45 -0.49 -2.24 -18.58
C ASP A 45 -0.31 -0.81 -19.05
N LYS A 46 0.92 -0.43 -19.38
CA LYS A 46 1.26 0.95 -19.79
C LYS A 46 0.63 1.38 -21.12
N LYS A 47 0.21 0.44 -21.95
CA LYS A 47 -0.43 0.74 -23.23
C LYS A 47 -1.90 1.05 -23.08
N THR A 48 -2.59 0.30 -22.21
CA THR A 48 -4.03 0.39 -22.04
C THR A 48 -4.44 1.10 -20.75
N GLY A 49 -3.53 1.18 -19.77
CA GLY A 49 -3.83 1.65 -18.40
C GLY A 49 -4.62 0.65 -17.56
N LEU A 50 -4.85 -0.57 -18.07
CA LEU A 50 -5.60 -1.57 -17.34
C LEU A 50 -4.76 -2.19 -16.23
N LEU A 51 -5.44 -2.57 -15.14
CA LEU A 51 -4.86 -3.15 -13.94
C LEU A 51 -5.13 -4.65 -13.89
N LYS A 52 -4.11 -5.40 -13.48
CA LYS A 52 -4.22 -6.82 -13.17
C LYS A 52 -3.71 -7.06 -11.75
N LYS A 53 -4.53 -7.74 -10.93
CA LYS A 53 -4.10 -8.11 -9.58
C LYS A 53 -2.83 -8.95 -9.64
N ASN A 54 -1.85 -8.57 -8.85
CA ASN A 54 -0.60 -9.32 -8.71
C ASN A 54 -0.58 -10.06 -7.37
N PHE A 55 -0.52 -9.33 -6.26
CA PHE A 55 -0.55 -9.93 -4.93
C PHE A 55 -1.21 -9.02 -3.91
N LEU A 56 -1.65 -9.63 -2.80
CA LEU A 56 -2.23 -8.96 -1.65
C LEU A 56 -1.58 -9.51 -0.40
N LEU A 57 -1.08 -8.63 0.46
CA LEU A 57 -0.42 -9.01 1.71
C LEU A 57 -0.92 -8.17 2.88
N PRO A 58 -1.04 -8.78 4.07
CA PRO A 58 -1.34 -8.04 5.27
C PRO A 58 -0.20 -7.08 5.63
N ILE A 59 -0.57 -5.97 6.26
CA ILE A 59 0.37 -5.02 6.84
C ILE A 59 0.39 -5.16 8.35
N SER A 60 1.49 -4.69 8.98
CA SER A 60 1.61 -4.70 10.43
C SER A 60 1.03 -3.42 11.01
N GLY A 61 -0.28 -3.35 11.11
CA GLY A 61 -1.02 -2.21 11.61
C GLY A 61 -2.51 -2.34 11.34
N GLU A 62 -3.27 -1.37 11.80
CA GLU A 62 -4.72 -1.37 11.67
C GLU A 62 -5.23 -0.10 10.98
N TYR A 63 -6.16 -0.29 10.09
CA TYR A 63 -6.82 0.74 9.30
C TYR A 63 -5.83 1.60 8.51
N PRO A 64 -5.18 1.04 7.48
CA PRO A 64 -4.24 1.80 6.65
C PRO A 64 -4.98 2.87 5.84
N LYS A 65 -4.78 4.14 6.22
CA LYS A 65 -5.42 5.29 5.60
C LYS A 65 -4.63 5.85 4.42
N ASP A 66 -3.33 5.71 4.46
CA ASP A 66 -2.47 6.21 3.39
C ASP A 66 -1.26 5.32 3.19
N ILE A 67 -0.74 5.34 1.98
CA ILE A 67 0.49 4.65 1.61
C ILE A 67 1.32 5.53 0.69
N SER A 68 2.63 5.38 0.74
CA SER A 68 3.51 6.11 -0.16
C SER A 68 4.74 5.29 -0.52
N VAL A 69 5.00 5.15 -1.81
CA VAL A 69 6.22 4.52 -2.31
C VAL A 69 7.37 5.50 -2.20
N PHE A 70 8.51 5.03 -1.69
CA PHE A 70 9.72 5.85 -1.56
C PHE A 70 10.37 6.13 -2.93
N PRO A 71 11.14 7.23 -3.02
CA PRO A 71 11.86 7.57 -4.25
C PRO A 71 12.90 6.55 -4.71
N ASP A 72 13.23 5.57 -3.89
CA ASP A 72 14.11 4.45 -4.26
C ASP A 72 13.36 3.30 -4.97
N ASP A 73 12.05 3.41 -5.08
CA ASP A 73 11.13 2.42 -5.66
C ASP A 73 11.18 1.03 -5.02
N LYS A 74 11.73 0.95 -3.81
CA LYS A 74 11.92 -0.30 -3.07
C LYS A 74 11.22 -0.33 -1.72
N HIS A 75 10.91 0.83 -1.18
CA HIS A 75 10.31 0.94 0.15
C HIS A 75 8.91 1.56 0.07
N LEU A 76 8.09 1.19 1.04
CA LEU A 76 6.72 1.65 1.20
C LEU A 76 6.50 2.08 2.65
N ALA A 77 5.91 3.26 2.83
CA ALA A 77 5.36 3.68 4.12
C ALA A 77 3.86 3.40 4.14
N VAL A 78 3.36 2.87 5.25
CA VAL A 78 1.93 2.62 5.49
C VAL A 78 1.51 3.36 6.75
N ILE A 79 0.48 4.18 6.62
CA ILE A 79 -0.06 5.03 7.68
C ILE A 79 -1.25 4.31 8.32
N ASN A 80 -1.07 3.80 9.53
CA ASN A 80 -2.05 2.98 10.24
C ASN A 80 -2.81 3.82 11.26
N HIS A 81 -3.99 4.28 10.90
CA HIS A 81 -4.77 5.24 11.68
C HIS A 81 -5.20 4.70 13.05
N GLU A 82 -5.79 3.51 13.08
CA GLU A 82 -6.34 2.94 14.31
C GLU A 82 -5.27 2.35 15.23
N SER A 83 -4.16 1.86 14.68
CA SER A 83 -3.06 1.37 15.51
C SER A 83 -2.02 2.44 15.87
N ASN A 84 -2.28 3.71 15.55
CA ASN A 84 -1.42 4.83 15.91
C ASN A 84 0.05 4.61 15.51
N SER A 85 0.26 4.16 14.28
CA SER A 85 1.60 3.78 13.85
C SER A 85 1.85 4.05 12.38
N ILE A 86 3.12 4.17 12.06
CA ILE A 86 3.62 4.16 10.70
C ILE A 86 4.53 2.95 10.57
N THR A 87 4.25 2.10 9.60
CA THR A 87 5.07 0.92 9.29
C THR A 87 5.77 1.07 7.96
N PHE A 88 6.97 0.52 7.87
CA PHE A 88 7.81 0.61 6.69
C PHE A 88 8.13 -0.79 6.17
N PHE A 89 8.02 -0.95 4.86
CA PHE A 89 8.26 -2.22 4.20
C PHE A 89 9.23 -2.05 3.04
N LYS A 90 10.06 -3.05 2.85
CA LYS A 90 10.71 -3.29 1.56
C LYS A 90 9.73 -4.09 0.70
N VAL A 91 9.52 -3.65 -0.53
CA VAL A 91 8.66 -4.32 -1.50
C VAL A 91 9.53 -5.14 -2.44
N ASP A 92 9.27 -6.43 -2.51
CA ASP A 92 9.85 -7.31 -3.53
C ASP A 92 8.73 -7.70 -4.50
N TYR A 93 8.68 -7.02 -5.64
CA TYR A 93 7.63 -7.23 -6.63
C TYR A 93 7.73 -8.60 -7.32
N GLU A 94 8.92 -9.12 -7.50
CA GLU A 94 9.14 -10.43 -8.15
C GLU A 94 8.73 -11.58 -7.23
N LYS A 95 9.16 -11.53 -5.97
CA LYS A 95 8.83 -12.54 -4.96
C LYS A 95 7.47 -12.34 -4.32
N LYS A 96 6.80 -11.22 -4.61
CA LYS A 96 5.48 -10.84 -4.07
C LYS A 96 5.50 -10.79 -2.55
N LEU A 97 6.45 -10.02 -1.99
CA LEU A 97 6.67 -9.89 -0.55
C LEU A 97 6.67 -8.42 -0.12
N LEU A 98 6.13 -8.23 1.10
CA LEU A 98 6.33 -7.03 1.90
C LEU A 98 7.13 -7.43 3.13
N ILE A 99 8.34 -6.91 3.27
CA ILE A 99 9.23 -7.23 4.37
C ILE A 99 9.38 -6.00 5.24
N MET A 100 8.97 -6.09 6.50
CA MET A 100 9.16 -4.99 7.45
C MET A 100 10.64 -4.60 7.51
N SER A 101 10.93 -3.32 7.25
CA SER A 101 12.31 -2.81 7.17
C SER A 101 12.79 -2.15 8.46
N SER A 102 11.86 -1.85 9.38
CA SER A 102 12.17 -1.25 10.68
C SER A 102 11.04 -1.48 11.67
N ASN A 103 11.27 -1.13 12.93
CA ASN A 103 10.19 -1.06 13.91
C ASN A 103 9.18 0.01 13.51
N ALA A 104 7.91 -0.22 13.86
CA ALA A 104 6.87 0.78 13.66
C ALA A 104 7.18 2.07 14.45
N ILE A 105 6.90 3.20 13.81
CA ILE A 105 6.97 4.50 14.49
C ILE A 105 5.59 4.81 15.07
N LYS A 106 5.56 5.20 16.34
CA LYS A 106 4.34 5.63 17.00
C LYS A 106 3.95 7.03 16.52
N CYS A 107 2.72 7.16 16.05
CA CYS A 107 2.14 8.42 15.60
C CYS A 107 0.64 8.41 15.87
N ASN A 108 0.15 9.39 16.62
CA ASN A 108 -1.25 9.40 17.04
C ASN A 108 -2.19 9.70 15.86
N GLU A 109 -3.11 8.78 15.58
CA GLU A 109 -4.14 8.90 14.52
C GLU A 109 -3.62 9.50 13.21
N PRO A 110 -2.55 8.95 12.61
CA PRO A 110 -2.00 9.51 11.38
C PRO A 110 -2.99 9.35 10.22
N ASN A 111 -3.10 10.38 9.38
CA ASN A 111 -4.07 10.40 8.29
C ASN A 111 -3.44 10.33 6.89
N SER A 112 -2.29 10.96 6.72
CA SER A 112 -1.63 11.03 5.43
C SER A 112 -0.12 11.17 5.58
N CYS A 113 0.60 10.82 4.54
CA CYS A 113 2.03 11.05 4.46
C CYS A 113 2.44 11.48 3.05
N ILE A 114 3.52 12.21 3.00
CA ILE A 114 4.24 12.50 1.77
C ILE A 114 5.72 12.23 1.99
N ILE A 115 6.35 11.61 1.02
CA ILE A 115 7.78 11.34 1.05
C ILE A 115 8.46 12.31 0.10
N VAL A 116 9.41 13.05 0.63
CA VAL A 116 10.15 14.07 -0.12
C VAL A 116 11.61 13.67 -0.15
N LYS A 117 12.18 13.66 -1.35
CA LYS A 117 13.63 13.54 -1.51
C LYS A 117 14.27 14.88 -1.14
N VAL A 118 15.19 14.84 -0.21
CA VAL A 118 15.96 16.01 0.18
C VAL A 118 17.33 15.90 -0.47
N ASP A 119 17.72 16.93 -1.23
CA ASP A 119 19.05 17.03 -1.79
C ASP A 119 20.01 17.56 -0.72
N ASP A 120 21.15 16.92 -0.61
CA ASP A 120 22.24 17.34 0.30
C ASP A 120 22.96 18.59 -0.20
#